data_b73dd6a943596986771639487ffc7341
#
_entry.id   b73dd6a943596986771639487ffc7341
#
_cell.length_a   1.000
_cell.length_b   1.000
_cell.length_c   1.000
_cell.angle_alpha   90.00
_cell.angle_beta   90.00
_cell.angle_gamma   90.00
#
_symmetry.space_group_name_H-M   'P 1'
#
loop_
_entity.id
_entity.type
_entity.pdbx_description
1 polymer ?
#
loop_
_entity_poly.entity_id
_entity_poly.type
_entity_poly.pdbx_seq_one_letter_code
_entity_poly.pdbx_strand_id
1 'polypeptide(L)'
;VRDKTMYYSMLVQGVKLIVIDSVNQFGGWQGSMDEEQFAWLEKEVAASDRPVVLASHHPLSTMFNDYAPTGRRICLDELREMLLKYPKVIAWLAGHEHRHHVEWIGDVEEVSGFWQIETASHADWPQQSRTVEIVSDESGDIYFGLTVVDHAAGLNYAGATTPLEIASLSRTISANVWQKRPELGAKHGIDWWLGKVTDRNVVLKINKR
;
A
#
# COMPACT_ATOMS: atom_id res chain seq x y z
N VAL A 1 -21.46 24.01 -2.88
CA VAL A 1 -21.20 22.83 -2.04
C VAL A 1 -20.12 22.07 -2.77
N ARG A 2 -18.90 22.00 -2.23
CA ARG A 2 -17.86 21.13 -2.78
C ARG A 2 -18.33 19.71 -2.55
N ASP A 3 -18.43 18.92 -3.61
CA ASP A 3 -18.55 17.46 -3.50
C ASP A 3 -17.39 16.96 -2.67
N LYS A 4 -17.72 16.39 -1.51
CA LYS A 4 -16.73 15.88 -0.56
C LYS A 4 -16.38 14.44 -0.96
N THR A 5 -15.83 14.25 -2.15
CA THR A 5 -15.23 12.96 -2.48
C THR A 5 -13.94 12.80 -1.68
N MET A 6 -13.73 11.63 -1.12
CA MET A 6 -12.52 11.29 -0.37
C MET A 6 -11.41 10.77 -1.28
N TYR A 7 -11.63 10.77 -2.59
CA TYR A 7 -10.68 10.39 -3.63
C TYR A 7 -10.34 11.58 -4.53
N TYR A 8 -9.13 11.63 -5.02
CA TYR A 8 -8.63 12.72 -5.86
C TYR A 8 -7.39 12.33 -6.64
N SER A 9 -7.01 13.13 -7.63
CA SER A 9 -5.74 13.02 -8.34
C SER A 9 -4.95 14.32 -8.31
N MET A 10 -3.61 14.21 -8.42
CA MET A 10 -2.71 15.35 -8.50
C MET A 10 -1.44 14.98 -9.28
N LEU A 11 -0.79 15.99 -9.84
CA LEU A 11 0.54 15.83 -10.46
C LEU A 11 1.62 16.13 -9.43
N VAL A 12 2.57 15.21 -9.29
CA VAL A 12 3.72 15.34 -8.41
C VAL A 12 4.98 15.04 -9.21
N GLN A 13 5.76 16.05 -9.53
CA GLN A 13 7.07 15.94 -10.24
C GLN A 13 7.06 14.98 -11.44
N GLY A 14 6.02 15.09 -12.28
CA GLY A 14 5.90 14.29 -13.51
C GLY A 14 5.20 12.94 -13.37
N VAL A 15 4.76 12.58 -12.18
CA VAL A 15 3.94 11.39 -11.90
C VAL A 15 2.52 11.85 -11.55
N LYS A 16 1.51 11.16 -12.06
CA LYS A 16 0.13 11.33 -11.64
C LYS A 16 -0.14 10.43 -10.44
N LEU A 17 -0.29 11.05 -9.27
CA LEU A 17 -0.74 10.37 -8.06
C LEU A 17 -2.28 10.36 -8.02
N ILE A 18 -2.87 9.20 -7.87
CA ILE A 18 -4.32 9.00 -7.69
C ILE A 18 -4.55 8.38 -6.32
N VAL A 19 -5.24 9.11 -5.45
CA VAL A 19 -5.62 8.63 -4.12
C VAL A 19 -7.05 8.11 -4.18
N ILE A 20 -7.25 6.88 -3.73
CA ILE A 20 -8.53 6.16 -3.76
C ILE A 20 -9.09 6.03 -2.34
N ASP A 21 -10.38 6.27 -2.18
CA ASP A 21 -11.11 5.86 -0.99
C ASP A 21 -11.50 4.39 -1.10
N SER A 22 -10.79 3.54 -0.38
CA SER A 22 -11.01 2.10 -0.39
C SER A 22 -11.88 1.62 0.79
N VAL A 23 -12.39 2.55 1.62
CA VAL A 23 -13.25 2.21 2.76
C VAL A 23 -14.67 1.94 2.29
N ASN A 24 -15.23 0.81 2.73
CA ASN A 24 -16.66 0.56 2.53
C ASN A 24 -17.47 1.26 3.61
N GLN A 25 -18.24 2.28 3.24
CA GLN A 25 -19.06 3.07 4.16
C GLN A 25 -20.15 2.25 4.89
N PHE A 26 -20.47 1.07 4.40
CA PHE A 26 -21.47 0.19 5.01
C PHE A 26 -20.88 -0.76 6.06
N GLY A 27 -19.58 -0.67 6.32
CA GLY A 27 -18.87 -1.40 7.37
C GLY A 27 -17.98 -2.52 6.83
N GLY A 28 -17.44 -3.30 7.76
CA GLY A 28 -16.37 -4.26 7.48
C GLY A 28 -14.99 -3.61 7.53
N TRP A 29 -13.96 -4.45 7.46
CA TRP A 29 -12.56 -4.03 7.58
C TRP A 29 -11.75 -4.28 6.30
N GLN A 30 -12.39 -4.87 5.29
CA GLN A 30 -11.83 -5.06 3.96
C GLN A 30 -12.28 -3.94 3.01
N GLY A 31 -11.48 -3.73 1.96
CA GLY A 31 -11.71 -2.65 1.03
C GLY A 31 -12.65 -2.99 -0.12
N SER A 32 -13.19 -1.96 -0.72
CA SER A 32 -13.87 -1.97 -2.02
C SER A 32 -14.09 -0.52 -2.45
N MET A 33 -14.61 -0.29 -3.65
CA MET A 33 -15.08 1.03 -4.07
C MET A 33 -16.49 0.97 -4.64
N ASP A 34 -17.17 2.11 -4.75
CA ASP A 34 -18.43 2.20 -5.46
C ASP A 34 -18.21 2.38 -6.97
N GLU A 35 -19.30 2.24 -7.73
CA GLU A 35 -19.27 2.35 -9.18
C GLU A 35 -18.90 3.76 -9.67
N GLU A 36 -19.25 4.79 -8.92
CA GLU A 36 -18.94 6.18 -9.27
C GLU A 36 -17.43 6.42 -9.19
N GLN A 37 -16.79 6.03 -8.09
CA GLN A 37 -15.34 6.11 -7.93
C GLN A 37 -14.61 5.26 -8.96
N PHE A 38 -15.11 4.06 -9.27
CA PHE A 38 -14.50 3.18 -10.26
C PHE A 38 -14.50 3.82 -11.65
N ALA A 39 -15.65 4.36 -12.09
CA ALA A 39 -15.74 5.05 -13.37
C ALA A 39 -14.85 6.30 -13.43
N TRP A 40 -14.76 7.05 -12.32
CA TRP A 40 -13.85 8.17 -12.21
C TRP A 40 -12.39 7.72 -12.29
N LEU A 41 -12.01 6.66 -11.58
CA LEU A 41 -10.65 6.11 -11.59
C LEU A 41 -10.24 5.70 -13.00
N GLU A 42 -11.09 4.95 -13.71
CA GLU A 42 -10.81 4.54 -15.08
C GLU A 42 -10.60 5.75 -16.00
N LYS A 43 -11.44 6.78 -15.88
CA LYS A 43 -11.30 8.03 -16.63
C LYS A 43 -9.97 8.74 -16.33
N GLU A 44 -9.60 8.82 -15.05
CA GLU A 44 -8.36 9.46 -14.62
C GLU A 44 -7.11 8.73 -15.14
N VAL A 45 -7.12 7.40 -15.11
CA VAL A 45 -6.03 6.56 -15.61
C VAL A 45 -5.95 6.65 -17.15
N ALA A 46 -7.07 6.52 -17.85
CA ALA A 46 -7.14 6.57 -19.31
C ALA A 46 -6.67 7.91 -19.87
N ALA A 47 -7.01 9.02 -19.21
CA ALA A 47 -6.65 10.37 -19.64
C ALA A 47 -5.19 10.75 -19.31
N SER A 48 -4.46 9.93 -18.56
CA SER A 48 -3.10 10.27 -18.14
C SER A 48 -2.09 10.13 -19.28
N ASP A 49 -1.30 11.17 -19.51
CA ASP A 49 -0.09 11.14 -20.36
C ASP A 49 1.18 10.85 -19.55
N ARG A 50 1.06 10.69 -18.23
CA ARG A 50 2.14 10.47 -17.26
C ARG A 50 2.05 9.10 -16.63
N PRO A 51 3.14 8.57 -16.06
CA PRO A 51 3.11 7.42 -15.19
C PRO A 51 2.12 7.65 -14.03
N VAL A 52 1.34 6.62 -13.70
CA VAL A 52 0.29 6.68 -12.68
C VAL A 52 0.70 5.84 -11.47
N VAL A 53 0.68 6.45 -10.30
CA VAL A 53 0.83 5.78 -9.01
C VAL A 53 -0.49 5.88 -8.26
N LEU A 54 -1.04 4.75 -7.84
CA LEU A 54 -2.21 4.67 -6.99
C LEU A 54 -1.80 4.69 -5.53
N ALA A 55 -2.64 5.24 -4.67
CA ALA A 55 -2.48 5.15 -3.21
C ALA A 55 -3.83 4.95 -2.53
N SER A 56 -3.88 4.04 -1.56
CA SER A 56 -5.07 3.76 -0.76
C SER A 56 -4.68 3.17 0.60
N HIS A 57 -5.66 3.00 1.49
CA HIS A 57 -5.44 2.23 2.72
C HIS A 57 -5.29 0.72 2.41
N HIS A 58 -6.22 0.15 1.64
CA HIS A 58 -6.24 -1.28 1.32
C HIS A 58 -5.38 -1.58 0.09
N PRO A 59 -4.55 -2.63 0.12
CA PRO A 59 -3.94 -3.19 -1.09
C PRO A 59 -5.00 -3.92 -1.93
N LEU A 60 -4.70 -4.18 -3.19
CA LEU A 60 -5.61 -4.86 -4.11
C LEU A 60 -6.08 -6.21 -3.55
N SER A 61 -5.18 -6.97 -2.92
CA SER A 61 -5.45 -8.28 -2.33
C SER A 61 -6.53 -8.29 -1.24
N THR A 62 -6.80 -7.14 -0.63
CA THR A 62 -7.82 -6.98 0.42
C THR A 62 -9.07 -6.22 -0.03
N MET A 63 -9.18 -5.93 -1.34
CA MET A 63 -10.35 -5.28 -1.95
C MET A 63 -11.44 -6.31 -2.28
N PHE A 64 -12.08 -6.89 -1.26
CA PHE A 64 -13.11 -7.92 -1.42
C PHE A 64 -14.36 -7.74 -0.55
N ASN A 65 -14.59 -6.55 -0.01
CA ASN A 65 -15.79 -6.24 0.75
C ASN A 65 -16.93 -5.84 -0.22
N ASP A 66 -17.70 -6.83 -0.65
CA ASP A 66 -18.81 -6.68 -1.60
C ASP A 66 -20.12 -6.26 -0.95
N TYR A 67 -20.18 -6.13 0.37
CA TYR A 67 -21.40 -5.79 1.09
C TYR A 67 -21.91 -4.40 0.69
N ALA A 68 -23.12 -4.33 0.13
CA ALA A 68 -23.80 -3.09 -0.22
C ALA A 68 -25.33 -3.26 -0.03
N PRO A 69 -25.95 -2.53 0.90
CA PRO A 69 -27.42 -2.52 1.03
C PRO A 69 -28.11 -1.91 -0.20
N THR A 70 -27.40 -1.01 -0.92
CA THR A 70 -27.86 -0.36 -2.14
C THR A 70 -26.68 -0.22 -3.12
N GLY A 71 -26.95 -0.37 -4.41
CA GLY A 71 -25.91 -0.35 -5.45
C GLY A 71 -25.07 -1.62 -5.42
N ARG A 72 -23.86 -1.52 -5.95
CA ARG A 72 -22.87 -2.61 -5.87
C ARG A 72 -21.49 -2.08 -5.50
N ARG A 73 -20.61 -2.97 -5.08
CA ARG A 73 -19.20 -2.66 -4.80
C ARG A 73 -18.32 -3.29 -5.86
N ILE A 74 -17.27 -2.56 -6.22
CA ILE A 74 -16.21 -3.04 -7.11
C ILE A 74 -15.11 -3.62 -6.24
N CYS A 75 -14.73 -4.84 -6.55
CA CYS A 75 -13.74 -5.61 -5.81
C CYS A 75 -12.51 -5.94 -6.66
N LEU A 76 -11.61 -6.74 -6.10
CA LEU A 76 -10.30 -7.08 -6.60
C LEU A 76 -10.26 -7.40 -8.11
N ASP A 77 -11.09 -8.32 -8.59
CA ASP A 77 -10.97 -8.83 -9.96
C ASP A 77 -11.25 -7.74 -11.00
N GLU A 78 -12.32 -6.99 -10.82
CA GLU A 78 -12.69 -5.89 -11.74
C GLU A 78 -11.66 -4.76 -11.71
N LEU A 79 -11.15 -4.41 -10.52
CA LEU A 79 -10.09 -3.42 -10.36
C LEU A 79 -8.81 -3.86 -11.07
N ARG A 80 -8.39 -5.10 -10.82
CA ARG A 80 -7.20 -5.68 -11.45
C ARG A 80 -7.33 -5.70 -12.96
N GLU A 81 -8.45 -6.20 -13.50
CA GLU A 81 -8.70 -6.26 -14.94
C GLU A 81 -8.70 -4.87 -15.59
N MET A 82 -9.32 -3.89 -14.94
CA MET A 82 -9.33 -2.52 -15.44
C MET A 82 -7.93 -1.93 -15.45
N LEU A 83 -7.19 -2.01 -14.35
CA LEU A 83 -5.87 -1.38 -14.22
C LEU A 83 -4.84 -1.99 -15.18
N LEU A 84 -4.88 -3.30 -15.42
CA LEU A 84 -3.98 -3.98 -16.35
C LEU A 84 -4.16 -3.58 -17.83
N LYS A 85 -5.29 -2.94 -18.19
CA LYS A 85 -5.47 -2.37 -19.53
C LYS A 85 -4.59 -1.11 -19.77
N TYR A 86 -4.10 -0.51 -18.71
CA TYR A 86 -3.41 0.78 -18.77
C TYR A 86 -1.93 0.66 -18.36
N PRO A 87 -1.01 0.52 -19.33
CA PRO A 87 0.41 0.29 -19.03
C PRO A 87 1.09 1.47 -18.31
N LYS A 88 0.42 2.61 -18.21
CA LYS A 88 0.92 3.77 -17.44
C LYS A 88 0.70 3.63 -15.94
N VAL A 89 -0.11 2.69 -15.48
CA VAL A 89 -0.17 2.33 -14.07
C VAL A 89 1.11 1.58 -13.73
N ILE A 90 1.92 2.15 -12.85
CA ILE A 90 3.26 1.64 -12.53
C ILE A 90 3.39 1.14 -11.09
N ALA A 91 2.56 1.67 -10.17
CA ALA A 91 2.55 1.21 -8.78
C ALA A 91 1.21 1.48 -8.08
N TRP A 92 0.96 0.68 -7.04
CA TRP A 92 -0.09 0.89 -6.04
C TRP A 92 0.53 0.84 -4.63
N LEU A 93 0.49 1.96 -3.92
CA LEU A 93 0.98 2.11 -2.55
C LEU A 93 -0.16 1.86 -1.56
N ALA A 94 0.04 0.99 -0.59
CA ALA A 94 -0.98 0.61 0.38
C ALA A 94 -0.42 0.31 1.78
N GLY A 95 -1.33 0.13 2.73
CA GLY A 95 -1.07 -0.30 4.10
C GLY A 95 -1.93 -1.48 4.49
N HIS A 96 -2.79 -1.33 5.50
CA HIS A 96 -3.84 -2.24 5.96
C HIS A 96 -3.34 -3.54 6.61
N GLU A 97 -2.52 -4.31 5.92
CA GLU A 97 -1.99 -5.59 6.41
C GLU A 97 -0.91 -5.41 7.50
N HIS A 98 -0.51 -4.17 7.79
CA HIS A 98 0.51 -3.82 8.78
C HIS A 98 1.86 -4.51 8.59
N ARG A 99 2.21 -4.88 7.35
CA ARG A 99 3.46 -5.53 6.99
C ARG A 99 4.19 -4.79 5.88
N HIS A 100 5.47 -5.07 5.73
CA HIS A 100 6.17 -4.75 4.49
C HIS A 100 5.96 -5.89 3.51
N HIS A 101 5.41 -5.56 2.33
CA HIS A 101 5.26 -6.51 1.25
C HIS A 101 5.37 -5.82 -0.10
N VAL A 102 5.99 -6.50 -1.05
CA VAL A 102 6.13 -6.04 -2.43
C VAL A 102 5.78 -7.20 -3.34
N GLU A 103 4.86 -6.96 -4.26
CA GLU A 103 4.47 -7.97 -5.25
C GLU A 103 4.20 -7.33 -6.61
N TRP A 104 4.43 -8.12 -7.66
CA TRP A 104 4.07 -7.76 -9.02
C TRP A 104 2.62 -8.17 -9.31
N ILE A 105 1.83 -7.23 -9.79
CA ILE A 105 0.46 -7.47 -10.25
C ILE A 105 0.48 -7.40 -11.77
N GLY A 106 0.44 -8.56 -12.43
CA GLY A 106 0.53 -8.60 -13.89
C GLY A 106 0.84 -9.98 -14.42
N ASP A 107 1.60 -10.01 -15.53
CA ASP A 107 2.11 -11.25 -16.13
C ASP A 107 3.31 -11.80 -15.36
N VAL A 108 3.64 -13.06 -15.66
CA VAL A 108 4.73 -13.78 -14.99
C VAL A 108 6.12 -13.25 -15.37
N GLU A 109 6.23 -12.68 -16.56
CA GLU A 109 7.48 -12.11 -17.10
C GLU A 109 7.76 -10.68 -16.58
N GLU A 110 6.89 -10.13 -15.73
CA GLU A 110 6.96 -8.76 -15.21
C GLU A 110 7.06 -7.67 -16.31
N VAL A 111 6.43 -7.93 -17.45
CA VAL A 111 6.40 -7.01 -18.60
C VAL A 111 5.13 -6.17 -18.60
N SER A 112 3.97 -6.74 -18.28
CA SER A 112 2.69 -6.03 -18.25
C SER A 112 2.05 -6.12 -16.89
N GLY A 113 2.05 -5.01 -16.16
CA GLY A 113 1.53 -4.96 -14.79
C GLY A 113 2.09 -3.75 -14.01
N PHE A 114 2.03 -3.81 -12.71
CA PHE A 114 2.50 -2.77 -11.80
C PHE A 114 2.94 -3.37 -10.45
N TRP A 115 3.76 -2.62 -9.72
CA TRP A 115 4.17 -3.02 -8.39
C TRP A 115 3.11 -2.64 -7.34
N GLN A 116 2.65 -3.58 -6.54
CA GLN A 116 1.95 -3.31 -5.29
C GLN A 116 2.97 -3.25 -4.15
N ILE A 117 2.93 -2.16 -3.38
CA ILE A 117 3.91 -1.85 -2.34
C ILE A 117 3.14 -1.58 -1.05
N GLU A 118 3.17 -2.54 -0.13
CA GLU A 118 2.55 -2.42 1.18
C GLU A 118 3.59 -1.96 2.21
N THR A 119 3.18 -1.04 3.08
CA THR A 119 4.00 -0.52 4.16
C THR A 119 3.40 -0.91 5.51
N ALA A 120 4.26 -1.27 6.44
CA ALA A 120 3.90 -1.60 7.80
C ALA A 120 3.22 -0.44 8.55
N SER A 121 2.62 -0.74 9.68
CA SER A 121 1.92 0.22 10.53
C SER A 121 2.86 0.91 11.52
N HIS A 122 2.50 2.13 11.94
CA HIS A 122 3.10 2.80 13.09
C HIS A 122 2.44 2.42 14.44
N ALA A 123 1.20 1.95 14.38
CA ALA A 123 0.46 1.58 15.59
C ALA A 123 0.74 0.16 16.06
N ASP A 124 1.26 -0.68 15.17
CA ASP A 124 1.43 -2.11 15.37
C ASP A 124 2.84 -2.54 14.97
N TRP A 125 3.31 -3.72 15.43
CA TRP A 125 4.60 -4.24 15.00
C TRP A 125 4.68 -4.32 13.45
N PRO A 126 5.80 -3.87 12.83
CA PRO A 126 7.09 -3.44 13.42
C PRO A 126 7.21 -1.94 13.75
N GLN A 127 6.19 -1.13 13.56
CA GLN A 127 6.21 0.33 13.78
C GLN A 127 7.24 1.05 12.91
N GLN A 128 7.18 0.80 11.62
CA GLN A 128 8.12 1.32 10.63
C GLN A 128 7.40 2.09 9.52
N SER A 129 8.11 3.06 8.94
CA SER A 129 7.72 3.76 7.71
C SER A 129 8.50 3.24 6.52
N ARG A 130 8.20 3.81 5.34
CA ARG A 130 8.96 3.59 4.13
C ARG A 130 9.10 4.90 3.37
N THR A 131 10.29 5.17 2.84
CA THR A 131 10.45 6.12 1.74
C THR A 131 10.31 5.39 0.42
N VAL A 132 9.65 6.05 -0.53
CA VAL A 132 9.50 5.58 -1.91
C VAL A 132 10.06 6.67 -2.82
N GLU A 133 11.19 6.43 -3.44
CA GLU A 133 11.81 7.30 -4.41
C GLU A 133 11.48 6.79 -5.81
N ILE A 134 11.03 7.66 -6.71
CA ILE A 134 10.70 7.32 -8.08
C ILE A 134 11.66 8.10 -8.98
N VAL A 135 12.47 7.39 -9.73
CA VAL A 135 13.44 7.97 -10.65
C VAL A 135 13.31 7.35 -12.04
N SER A 136 13.60 8.12 -13.07
CA SER A 136 13.71 7.60 -14.43
C SER A 136 15.15 7.78 -14.92
N ASP A 137 15.64 6.82 -15.68
CA ASP A 137 16.91 6.92 -16.37
C ASP A 137 16.78 7.56 -17.76
N GLU A 138 17.91 7.73 -18.46
CA GLU A 138 17.95 8.32 -19.80
C GLU A 138 17.23 7.47 -20.86
N SER A 139 17.07 6.16 -20.63
CA SER A 139 16.30 5.27 -21.50
C SER A 139 14.80 5.44 -21.32
N GLY A 140 14.37 6.03 -20.20
CA GLY A 140 13.00 6.22 -19.79
C GLY A 140 12.44 5.05 -18.96
N ASP A 141 13.28 4.11 -18.53
CA ASP A 141 12.92 3.12 -17.53
C ASP A 141 12.70 3.80 -16.17
N ILE A 142 11.76 3.29 -15.41
CA ILE A 142 11.40 3.85 -14.08
C ILE A 142 11.84 2.89 -13.00
N TYR A 143 12.41 3.45 -11.94
CA TYR A 143 12.87 2.71 -10.79
C TYR A 143 12.21 3.23 -9.51
N PHE A 144 11.82 2.31 -8.63
CA PHE A 144 11.37 2.60 -7.27
C PHE A 144 12.46 2.20 -6.29
N GLY A 145 13.07 3.19 -5.65
CA GLY A 145 13.95 2.99 -4.49
C GLY A 145 13.11 2.87 -3.23
N LEU A 146 13.05 1.70 -2.63
CA LEU A 146 12.30 1.45 -1.39
C LEU A 146 13.26 1.35 -0.23
N THR A 147 13.06 2.17 0.80
CA THR A 147 13.87 2.16 2.02
C THR A 147 12.95 2.16 3.25
N VAL A 148 13.06 1.13 4.07
CA VAL A 148 12.38 1.07 5.36
C VAL A 148 13.03 2.05 6.31
N VAL A 149 12.22 2.87 6.97
CA VAL A 149 12.65 3.85 7.96
C VAL A 149 12.20 3.38 9.34
N ASP A 150 13.15 3.20 10.20
CA ASP A 150 12.95 2.79 11.60
C ASP A 150 12.94 4.00 12.53
N HIS A 151 12.33 3.87 13.70
CA HIS A 151 12.50 4.89 14.75
C HIS A 151 13.86 4.74 15.44
N ALA A 152 14.38 5.84 15.94
CA ALA A 152 15.71 5.89 16.56
C ALA A 152 15.76 5.36 18.01
N ALA A 153 14.66 4.77 18.54
CA ALA A 153 14.61 4.28 19.89
C ALA A 153 15.48 3.02 20.08
N GLY A 154 16.28 2.99 21.14
CA GLY A 154 17.03 1.83 21.56
C GLY A 154 16.14 0.72 22.13
N LEU A 155 16.76 -0.39 22.56
CA LEU A 155 16.04 -1.52 23.17
C LEU A 155 15.80 -1.38 24.68
N ASN A 156 16.43 -0.40 25.32
CA ASN A 156 16.28 -0.18 26.76
C ASN A 156 15.08 0.75 27.02
N TYR A 157 14.05 0.22 27.61
CA TYR A 157 12.78 0.89 27.92
C TYR A 157 12.43 0.86 29.42
N ALA A 158 13.31 0.34 30.27
CA ALA A 158 13.08 0.30 31.72
C ALA A 158 13.02 1.73 32.29
N GLY A 159 11.89 2.09 32.90
CA GLY A 159 11.68 3.43 33.43
C GLY A 159 11.46 4.49 32.35
N ALA A 160 10.87 4.12 31.20
CA ALA A 160 10.62 4.97 30.04
C ALA A 160 9.92 6.29 30.42
N THR A 161 10.60 7.41 30.18
CA THR A 161 10.11 8.78 30.47
C THR A 161 10.28 9.73 29.28
N THR A 162 11.18 9.42 28.35
CA THR A 162 11.40 10.21 27.13
C THR A 162 10.58 9.64 25.95
N PRO A 163 10.25 10.46 24.92
CA PRO A 163 9.56 9.98 23.73
C PRO A 163 10.23 8.77 23.06
N LEU A 164 11.55 8.70 23.00
CA LEU A 164 12.28 7.57 22.42
C LEU A 164 12.15 6.29 23.25
N GLU A 165 12.25 6.40 24.58
CA GLU A 165 12.05 5.26 25.48
C GLU A 165 10.60 4.74 25.42
N ILE A 166 9.63 5.65 25.35
CA ILE A 166 8.20 5.31 25.18
C ILE A 166 7.99 4.61 23.82
N ALA A 167 8.63 5.06 22.74
CA ALA A 167 8.56 4.40 21.44
C ALA A 167 9.16 2.98 21.49
N SER A 168 10.28 2.79 22.18
CA SER A 168 10.88 1.47 22.40
C SER A 168 9.97 0.54 23.18
N LEU A 169 9.34 1.03 24.25
CA LEU A 169 8.36 0.30 25.05
C LEU A 169 7.14 -0.08 24.20
N SER A 170 6.60 0.86 23.43
CA SER A 170 5.47 0.65 22.51
C SER A 170 5.77 -0.48 21.51
N ARG A 171 6.94 -0.46 20.87
CA ARG A 171 7.36 -1.51 19.94
C ARG A 171 7.48 -2.88 20.63
N THR A 172 8.03 -2.93 21.83
CA THR A 172 8.13 -4.18 22.60
C THR A 172 6.75 -4.75 22.92
N ILE A 173 5.82 -3.89 23.34
CA ILE A 173 4.44 -4.30 23.64
C ILE A 173 3.76 -4.80 22.35
N SER A 174 3.90 -4.08 21.24
CA SER A 174 3.27 -4.46 19.96
C SER A 174 3.83 -5.78 19.40
N ALA A 175 5.11 -6.07 19.62
CA ALA A 175 5.70 -7.36 19.26
C ALA A 175 5.17 -8.54 20.10
N ASN A 176 4.65 -8.27 21.29
CA ASN A 176 4.13 -9.28 22.22
C ASN A 176 2.63 -9.51 22.15
N VAL A 177 1.90 -8.81 21.29
CA VAL A 177 0.45 -9.06 21.14
C VAL A 177 0.20 -10.44 20.53
N TRP A 178 -0.91 -11.06 20.93
CA TRP A 178 -1.22 -12.44 20.56
C TRP A 178 -1.31 -12.66 19.04
N GLN A 179 -1.74 -11.66 18.27
CA GLN A 179 -1.82 -11.73 16.81
C GLN A 179 -0.46 -11.96 16.13
N LYS A 180 0.65 -11.69 16.82
CA LYS A 180 2.02 -11.86 16.32
C LYS A 180 2.69 -13.14 16.83
N ARG A 181 1.99 -13.91 17.65
CA ARG A 181 2.54 -15.04 18.41
C ARG A 181 1.91 -16.36 17.97
N PRO A 182 2.56 -17.13 17.06
CA PRO A 182 2.05 -18.42 16.62
C PRO A 182 1.79 -19.42 17.75
N GLU A 183 2.60 -19.38 18.80
CA GLU A 183 2.41 -20.19 20.00
C GLU A 183 1.13 -19.86 20.79
N LEU A 184 0.53 -18.71 20.52
CA LEU A 184 -0.77 -18.28 21.05
C LEU A 184 -1.92 -18.40 20.04
N GLY A 185 -1.66 -19.04 18.88
CA GLY A 185 -2.65 -19.29 17.85
C GLY A 185 -2.67 -18.30 16.69
N ALA A 186 -1.71 -17.40 16.57
CA ALA A 186 -1.60 -16.52 15.41
C ALA A 186 -1.23 -17.32 14.15
N LYS A 187 -1.78 -16.91 13.00
CA LYS A 187 -1.47 -17.51 11.70
C LYS A 187 -0.02 -17.33 11.28
N HIS A 188 0.56 -16.17 11.60
CA HIS A 188 1.89 -15.75 11.18
C HIS A 188 2.70 -15.27 12.38
N GLY A 189 4.02 -15.48 12.33
CA GLY A 189 4.95 -14.95 13.31
C GLY A 189 5.42 -13.53 12.99
N ILE A 190 6.20 -12.98 13.91
CA ILE A 190 6.75 -11.62 13.85
C ILE A 190 7.48 -11.31 12.54
N ASP A 191 8.18 -12.29 11.97
CA ASP A 191 8.95 -12.12 10.71
C ASP A 191 8.05 -11.87 9.50
N TRP A 192 6.83 -12.39 9.50
CA TRP A 192 5.87 -12.13 8.42
C TRP A 192 5.52 -10.63 8.31
N TRP A 193 5.42 -9.95 9.44
CA TRP A 193 5.10 -8.52 9.52
C TRP A 193 6.28 -7.65 9.10
N LEU A 194 7.51 -8.11 9.36
CA LEU A 194 8.73 -7.43 8.88
C LEU A 194 8.87 -7.51 7.35
N GLY A 195 8.24 -8.49 6.72
CA GLY A 195 8.45 -8.79 5.32
C GLY A 195 9.79 -9.48 5.03
N LYS A 196 9.91 -10.06 3.87
CA LYS A 196 11.17 -10.65 3.37
C LYS A 196 12.21 -9.55 3.11
N VAL A 197 13.45 -9.93 2.89
CA VAL A 197 14.52 -8.99 2.51
C VAL A 197 14.13 -8.21 1.24
N THR A 198 13.52 -8.87 0.28
CA THR A 198 13.01 -8.30 -0.98
C THR A 198 11.78 -7.42 -0.82
N ASP A 199 11.14 -7.42 0.34
CA ASP A 199 9.99 -6.58 0.65
C ASP A 199 10.39 -5.27 1.34
N ARG A 200 11.64 -5.11 1.74
CA ARG A 200 12.11 -4.00 2.57
C ARG A 200 12.92 -2.97 1.78
N ASN A 201 14.24 -3.12 1.78
CA ASN A 201 15.15 -2.20 1.07
C ASN A 201 15.48 -2.80 -0.28
N VAL A 202 14.83 -2.29 -1.33
CA VAL A 202 14.91 -2.88 -2.66
C VAL A 202 14.75 -1.81 -3.74
N VAL A 203 15.33 -2.07 -4.90
CA VAL A 203 15.07 -1.29 -6.11
C VAL A 203 14.21 -2.14 -7.04
N LEU A 204 13.05 -1.62 -7.40
CA LEU A 204 12.13 -2.24 -8.36
C LEU A 204 12.24 -1.50 -9.68
N LYS A 205 12.07 -2.21 -10.79
CA LYS A 205 12.14 -1.64 -12.13
C LYS A 205 10.80 -1.77 -12.85
N ILE A 206 10.43 -0.74 -13.59
CA ILE A 206 9.42 -0.76 -14.64
C ILE A 206 10.13 -0.43 -15.95
N ASN A 207 10.12 -1.36 -16.87
CA ASN A 207 10.65 -1.12 -18.21
C ASN A 207 9.78 -0.11 -18.95
N LYS A 208 10.39 0.76 -19.74
CA LYS A 208 9.69 1.72 -20.60
C LYS A 208 8.69 1.02 -21.52
N ARG A 209 7.49 1.55 -21.59
CA ARG A 209 6.38 1.03 -22.39
C ARG A 209 5.87 2.05 -23.40
#